data_35a4ea228022d087c5fe2772fbe786a5
#
_entry.id   35a4ea228022d087c5fe2772fbe786a5
#
_cell.length_a   1.000
_cell.length_b   1.000
_cell.length_c   1.000
_cell.angle_alpha   90.00
_cell.angle_beta   90.00
_cell.angle_gamma   90.00
#
_symmetry.space_group_name_H-M   'P 1'
#
loop_
_entity.id
_entity.type
_entity.pdbx_description
1 polymer ?
#
loop_
_entity_poly.entity_id
_entity_poly.type
_entity_poly.pdbx_seq_one_letter_code
_entity_poly.pdbx_strand_id
1 'polypeptide(L)'
;MSELATIIGGPVSPYVRKVMAVCDIKGVAYRIDPIIPFQGNDEFGRLSPLRRIPVLIDDEVTLADSTVIAEYLDERHGTPGLFPKTPAARAQARWIEEFADTRIGDVFIWRLFNAAVIVPSVWKLARDDDAIARVVREELPAVMDYLETIAPPDGFVFGALAVADVAVAVHFANLRWASTGADLAAWPKTCAWVARTEAVPVLARLNQLAERSLTTRRTERPALYAEFGIPLAAASLAGKEFRKGPLSV
;
A
#
# COMPACT_ATOMS: atom_id res chain seq x y z
N MET A 1 22.41 14.93 -13.34
CA MET A 1 21.64 14.52 -12.14
C MET A 1 20.33 13.97 -12.67
N SER A 2 20.03 12.68 -12.48
CA SER A 2 18.73 12.13 -12.86
C SER A 2 17.62 12.89 -12.09
N GLU A 3 16.56 13.23 -12.79
CA GLU A 3 15.41 13.87 -12.15
C GLU A 3 14.80 12.90 -11.12
N LEU A 4 14.37 13.44 -9.95
CA LEU A 4 13.71 12.59 -8.91
C LEU A 4 12.42 12.00 -9.49
N ALA A 5 12.24 10.70 -9.33
CA ALA A 5 10.96 10.07 -9.63
C ALA A 5 9.85 10.72 -8.80
N THR A 6 8.65 10.81 -9.35
CA THR A 6 7.47 11.35 -8.64
C THR A 6 6.47 10.25 -8.38
N ILE A 7 6.12 10.03 -7.12
CA ILE A 7 5.05 9.10 -6.72
C ILE A 7 3.80 9.92 -6.40
N ILE A 8 2.72 9.67 -7.11
CA ILE A 8 1.42 10.29 -6.86
C ILE A 8 0.58 9.34 -6.00
N GLY A 9 0.22 9.79 -4.81
CA GLY A 9 -0.55 9.03 -3.84
C GLY A 9 -0.01 9.17 -2.42
N GLY A 10 -0.89 9.15 -1.43
CA GLY A 10 -0.53 9.26 -0.01
C GLY A 10 -0.14 7.93 0.61
N PRO A 11 0.80 7.91 1.59
CA PRO A 11 1.36 6.69 2.19
C PRO A 11 0.36 5.88 3.03
N VAL A 12 -0.81 6.42 3.32
CA VAL A 12 -1.91 5.67 3.96
C VAL A 12 -2.41 4.54 3.05
N SER A 13 -2.28 4.69 1.72
CA SER A 13 -2.54 3.60 0.78
C SER A 13 -1.48 2.51 0.89
N PRO A 14 -1.85 1.23 1.07
CA PRO A 14 -0.88 0.13 1.09
C PRO A 14 -0.15 0.00 -0.25
N TYR A 15 -0.83 0.22 -1.36
CA TYR A 15 -0.26 0.18 -2.70
C TYR A 15 0.82 1.25 -2.91
N VAL A 16 0.61 2.47 -2.37
CA VAL A 16 1.62 3.54 -2.37
C VAL A 16 2.80 3.16 -1.49
N ARG A 17 2.55 2.62 -0.29
CA ARG A 17 3.62 2.14 0.60
C ARG A 17 4.44 1.02 -0.03
N LYS A 18 3.81 0.09 -0.78
CA LYS A 18 4.53 -0.95 -1.54
C LYS A 18 5.54 -0.30 -2.49
N VAL A 19 5.11 0.65 -3.31
CA VAL A 19 6.00 1.35 -4.26
C VAL A 19 7.09 2.16 -3.56
N MET A 20 6.75 2.91 -2.50
CA MET A 20 7.74 3.64 -1.70
C MET A 20 8.78 2.70 -1.09
N ALA A 21 8.35 1.53 -0.57
CA ALA A 21 9.26 0.53 -0.04
C ALA A 21 10.21 -0.03 -1.11
N VAL A 22 9.69 -0.31 -2.31
CA VAL A 22 10.52 -0.74 -3.44
C VAL A 22 11.54 0.33 -3.81
N CYS A 23 11.14 1.61 -3.92
CA CYS A 23 12.07 2.71 -4.18
C CYS A 23 13.17 2.79 -3.12
N ASP A 24 12.79 2.76 -1.85
CA ASP A 24 13.75 2.85 -0.73
C ASP A 24 14.74 1.66 -0.72
N ILE A 25 14.25 0.43 -0.93
CA ILE A 25 15.10 -0.77 -1.00
C ILE A 25 16.06 -0.71 -2.18
N LYS A 26 15.61 -0.16 -3.31
CA LYS A 26 16.42 0.01 -4.53
C LYS A 26 17.34 1.23 -4.50
N GLY A 27 17.23 2.10 -3.48
CA GLY A 27 17.97 3.36 -3.43
C GLY A 27 17.53 4.38 -4.48
N VAL A 28 16.30 4.26 -4.97
CA VAL A 28 15.70 5.19 -5.94
C VAL A 28 15.19 6.41 -5.21
N ALA A 29 15.76 7.56 -5.50
CA ALA A 29 15.31 8.81 -4.93
C ALA A 29 13.99 9.28 -5.57
N TYR A 30 13.05 9.71 -4.74
CA TYR A 30 11.73 10.13 -5.21
C TYR A 30 11.21 11.33 -4.40
N ARG A 31 10.23 12.01 -4.98
CA ARG A 31 9.34 12.99 -4.34
C ARG A 31 7.91 12.46 -4.38
N ILE A 32 7.04 12.99 -3.53
CA ILE A 32 5.66 12.51 -3.42
C ILE A 32 4.65 13.64 -3.61
N ASP A 33 3.56 13.38 -4.35
CA ASP A 33 2.31 14.14 -4.29
C ASP A 33 1.28 13.34 -3.49
N PRO A 34 1.11 13.60 -2.18
CA PRO A 34 0.38 12.73 -1.27
C PRO A 34 -1.14 12.92 -1.35
N ILE A 35 -1.70 12.85 -2.56
CA ILE A 35 -3.15 12.90 -2.76
C ILE A 35 -3.82 11.58 -2.36
N ILE A 36 -5.12 11.66 -2.10
CA ILE A 36 -6.00 10.49 -2.06
C ILE A 36 -6.72 10.35 -3.42
N PRO A 37 -7.03 9.13 -3.89
CA PRO A 37 -7.55 8.93 -5.25
C PRO A 37 -8.87 9.66 -5.49
N PHE A 38 -9.68 9.84 -4.44
CA PHE A 38 -10.96 10.55 -4.49
C PHE A 38 -10.83 12.06 -4.73
N GLN A 39 -9.65 12.64 -4.51
CA GLN A 39 -9.38 14.08 -4.64
C GLN A 39 -8.52 14.41 -5.87
N GLY A 40 -8.19 13.45 -6.71
CA GLY A 40 -7.42 13.71 -7.93
C GLY A 40 -8.19 14.59 -8.93
N ASN A 41 -7.51 15.55 -9.56
CA ASN A 41 -8.05 16.41 -10.61
C ASN A 41 -8.18 15.68 -11.96
N ASP A 42 -8.48 16.40 -13.05
CA ASP A 42 -8.64 15.79 -14.37
C ASP A 42 -7.32 15.31 -14.96
N GLU A 43 -6.20 15.98 -14.62
CA GLU A 43 -4.86 15.52 -15.02
C GLU A 43 -4.51 14.19 -14.36
N PHE A 44 -4.77 14.04 -13.06
CA PHE A 44 -4.66 12.74 -12.40
C PHE A 44 -5.50 11.67 -13.10
N GLY A 45 -6.72 12.01 -13.55
CA GLY A 45 -7.58 11.09 -14.30
C GLY A 45 -6.99 10.65 -15.64
N ARG A 46 -6.18 11.51 -16.30
CA ARG A 46 -5.45 11.14 -17.52
C ARG A 46 -4.26 10.22 -17.24
N LEU A 47 -3.54 10.45 -16.14
CA LEU A 47 -2.39 9.61 -15.74
C LEU A 47 -2.84 8.27 -15.18
N SER A 48 -3.98 8.22 -14.49
CA SER A 48 -4.58 7.01 -13.94
C SER A 48 -6.04 6.89 -14.38
N PRO A 49 -6.33 6.27 -15.53
CA PRO A 49 -7.70 6.14 -16.04
C PRO A 49 -8.65 5.40 -15.08
N LEU A 50 -8.12 4.48 -14.26
CA LEU A 50 -8.87 3.80 -13.20
C LEU A 50 -8.98 4.65 -11.92
N ARG A 51 -8.40 5.86 -11.90
CA ARG A 51 -8.35 6.77 -10.75
C ARG A 51 -7.80 6.09 -9.49
N ARG A 52 -6.78 5.27 -9.64
CA ARG A 52 -6.08 4.57 -8.56
C ARG A 52 -4.72 5.20 -8.30
N ILE A 53 -4.25 5.08 -7.09
CA ILE A 53 -2.88 5.37 -6.65
C ILE A 53 -2.19 4.07 -6.24
N PRO A 54 -0.84 3.97 -6.44
CA PRO A 54 0.09 5.00 -6.90
C PRO A 54 0.09 5.23 -8.42
N VAL A 55 0.64 6.39 -8.83
CA VAL A 55 1.23 6.59 -10.16
C VAL A 55 2.69 6.93 -9.96
N LEU A 56 3.58 6.31 -10.73
CA LEU A 56 5.00 6.66 -10.83
C LEU A 56 5.23 7.46 -12.11
N ILE A 57 5.97 8.54 -12.00
CA ILE A 57 6.47 9.33 -13.14
C ILE A 57 7.99 9.45 -12.96
N ASP A 58 8.76 9.01 -13.94
CA ASP A 58 10.18 9.23 -14.02
C ASP A 58 10.58 9.75 -15.41
N ASP A 59 11.88 9.73 -15.74
CA ASP A 59 12.43 10.22 -17.00
C ASP A 59 12.08 9.34 -18.23
N GLU A 60 11.59 8.11 -18.03
CA GLU A 60 11.30 7.17 -19.11
C GLU A 60 9.81 6.85 -19.22
N VAL A 61 9.09 6.76 -18.09
CA VAL A 61 7.72 6.23 -18.06
C VAL A 61 6.78 7.00 -17.14
N THR A 62 5.50 6.86 -17.42
CA THR A 62 4.42 7.14 -16.49
C THR A 62 3.61 5.85 -16.31
N LEU A 63 3.63 5.29 -15.11
CA LEU A 63 2.99 4.01 -14.80
C LEU A 63 1.95 4.16 -13.70
N ALA A 64 0.78 3.60 -13.91
CA ALA A 64 -0.26 3.44 -12.90
C ALA A 64 -0.47 1.95 -12.67
N ASP A 65 -0.40 1.52 -11.46
CA ASP A 65 -0.50 0.18 -10.87
C ASP A 65 0.77 -0.20 -10.11
N SER A 66 0.58 -0.61 -8.85
CA SER A 66 1.70 -0.83 -7.94
C SER A 66 2.55 -2.05 -8.29
N THR A 67 1.96 -3.09 -8.89
CA THR A 67 2.67 -4.30 -9.33
C THR A 67 3.54 -4.00 -10.53
N VAL A 68 2.98 -3.31 -11.55
CA VAL A 68 3.72 -2.89 -12.73
C VAL A 68 4.89 -1.98 -12.36
N ILE A 69 4.66 -1.03 -11.44
CA ILE A 69 5.70 -0.13 -10.94
C ILE A 69 6.80 -0.91 -10.20
N ALA A 70 6.42 -1.87 -9.34
CA ALA A 70 7.39 -2.67 -8.59
C ALA A 70 8.27 -3.52 -9.52
N GLU A 71 7.69 -4.15 -10.54
CA GLU A 71 8.43 -4.90 -11.56
C GLU A 71 9.38 -4.00 -12.35
N TYR A 72 8.89 -2.87 -12.85
CA TYR A 72 9.70 -1.90 -13.58
C TYR A 72 10.91 -1.44 -12.75
N LEU A 73 10.70 -1.07 -11.49
CA LEU A 73 11.77 -0.64 -10.60
C LEU A 73 12.77 -1.77 -10.30
N ASP A 74 12.28 -3.02 -10.15
CA ASP A 74 13.15 -4.18 -9.92
C ASP A 74 14.02 -4.49 -11.12
N GLU A 75 13.47 -4.42 -12.34
CA GLU A 75 14.19 -4.67 -13.58
C GLU A 75 15.19 -3.55 -13.89
N ARG A 76 14.77 -2.29 -13.75
CA ARG A 76 15.61 -1.11 -14.02
C ARG A 76 16.79 -0.97 -13.08
N HIS A 77 16.58 -1.22 -11.78
CA HIS A 77 17.60 -0.97 -10.75
C HIS A 77 18.28 -2.26 -10.24
N GLY A 78 17.89 -3.43 -10.73
CA GLY A 78 18.58 -4.70 -10.50
C GLY A 78 18.72 -5.09 -9.02
N THR A 79 19.87 -4.80 -8.43
CA THR A 79 20.23 -5.26 -7.07
C THR A 79 19.89 -4.22 -5.99
N PRO A 80 19.31 -4.66 -4.83
CA PRO A 80 18.89 -6.03 -4.52
C PRO A 80 17.65 -6.45 -5.31
N GLY A 81 17.56 -7.70 -5.80
CA GLY A 81 16.38 -8.22 -6.48
C GLY A 81 15.25 -8.49 -5.50
N LEU A 82 14.04 -8.00 -5.81
CA LEU A 82 12.84 -8.23 -5.01
C LEU A 82 11.93 -9.33 -5.58
N PHE A 83 12.23 -9.78 -6.80
CA PHE A 83 11.56 -10.95 -7.38
C PHE A 83 12.50 -12.15 -7.43
N PRO A 84 12.01 -13.38 -7.17
CA PRO A 84 12.80 -14.60 -7.29
C PRO A 84 13.36 -14.77 -8.71
N LYS A 85 14.53 -15.43 -8.81
CA LYS A 85 15.24 -15.58 -10.09
C LYS A 85 14.64 -16.63 -11.03
N THR A 86 14.07 -17.72 -10.47
CA THR A 86 13.51 -18.80 -11.30
C THR A 86 12.10 -18.47 -11.78
N PRO A 87 11.71 -18.86 -13.01
CA PRO A 87 10.36 -18.59 -13.51
C PRO A 87 9.24 -19.12 -12.59
N ALA A 88 9.40 -20.31 -12.01
CA ALA A 88 8.41 -20.90 -11.13
C ALA A 88 8.23 -20.08 -9.83
N ALA A 89 9.32 -19.76 -9.14
CA ALA A 89 9.26 -18.95 -7.92
C ALA A 89 8.78 -17.51 -8.20
N ARG A 90 9.18 -16.95 -9.36
CA ARG A 90 8.71 -15.62 -9.79
C ARG A 90 7.19 -15.62 -10.05
N ALA A 91 6.66 -16.68 -10.67
CA ALA A 91 5.23 -16.84 -10.84
C ALA A 91 4.47 -16.96 -9.51
N GLN A 92 5.03 -17.71 -8.54
CA GLN A 92 4.47 -17.79 -7.20
C GLN A 92 4.50 -16.45 -6.47
N ALA A 93 5.58 -15.67 -6.59
CA ALA A 93 5.67 -14.33 -6.00
C ALA A 93 4.59 -13.39 -6.56
N ARG A 94 4.39 -13.40 -7.87
CA ARG A 94 3.31 -12.63 -8.53
C ARG A 94 1.93 -13.08 -8.10
N TRP A 95 1.72 -14.39 -7.92
CA TRP A 95 0.44 -14.90 -7.42
C TRP A 95 0.14 -14.40 -6.00
N ILE A 96 1.13 -14.41 -5.11
CA ILE A 96 0.95 -13.90 -3.74
C ILE A 96 0.68 -12.38 -3.77
N GLU A 97 1.38 -11.64 -4.62
CA GLU A 97 1.15 -10.21 -4.82
C GLU A 97 -0.25 -9.94 -5.37
N GLU A 98 -0.69 -10.69 -6.39
CA GLU A 98 -2.05 -10.59 -6.94
C GLU A 98 -3.12 -10.88 -5.88
N PHE A 99 -2.92 -11.92 -5.07
CA PHE A 99 -3.82 -12.22 -3.96
C PHE A 99 -3.86 -11.08 -2.93
N ALA A 100 -2.71 -10.47 -2.64
CA ALA A 100 -2.64 -9.33 -1.74
C ALA A 100 -3.36 -8.11 -2.32
N ASP A 101 -3.13 -7.77 -3.57
CA ASP A 101 -3.68 -6.58 -4.22
C ASP A 101 -5.18 -6.71 -4.52
N THR A 102 -5.68 -7.94 -4.70
CA THR A 102 -7.11 -8.22 -4.96
C THR A 102 -7.85 -8.64 -3.70
N ARG A 103 -7.61 -9.84 -3.17
CA ARG A 103 -8.44 -10.38 -2.08
C ARG A 103 -8.16 -9.74 -0.73
N ILE A 104 -6.88 -9.55 -0.35
CA ILE A 104 -6.57 -8.84 0.89
C ILE A 104 -7.02 -7.38 0.75
N GLY A 105 -6.74 -6.76 -0.41
CA GLY A 105 -7.18 -5.40 -0.70
C GLY A 105 -8.69 -5.23 -0.62
N ASP A 106 -9.48 -6.16 -1.17
CA ASP A 106 -10.94 -6.12 -1.07
C ASP A 106 -11.38 -6.15 0.40
N VAL A 107 -10.92 -7.13 1.17
CA VAL A 107 -11.39 -7.30 2.55
C VAL A 107 -10.82 -6.23 3.48
N PHE A 108 -9.50 -6.03 3.51
CA PHE A 108 -8.86 -5.15 4.50
C PHE A 108 -9.02 -3.67 4.17
N ILE A 109 -8.99 -3.30 2.88
CA ILE A 109 -9.04 -1.91 2.47
C ILE A 109 -10.47 -1.48 2.14
N TRP A 110 -11.13 -2.19 1.22
CA TRP A 110 -12.41 -1.70 0.71
C TRP A 110 -13.58 -2.01 1.65
N ARG A 111 -13.59 -3.16 2.30
CA ARG A 111 -14.67 -3.53 3.22
C ARG A 111 -14.44 -3.08 4.67
N LEU A 112 -13.21 -3.15 5.17
CA LEU A 112 -12.90 -2.80 6.57
C LEU A 112 -12.40 -1.37 6.71
N PHE A 113 -11.21 -1.03 6.16
CA PHE A 113 -10.62 0.30 6.33
C PHE A 113 -11.47 1.41 5.69
N ASN A 114 -12.03 1.17 4.52
CA ASN A 114 -12.94 2.13 3.89
C ASN A 114 -14.17 2.40 4.76
N ALA A 115 -14.86 1.36 5.23
CA ALA A 115 -16.05 1.51 6.07
C ALA A 115 -15.71 2.17 7.43
N ALA A 116 -14.58 1.80 8.03
CA ALA A 116 -14.20 2.27 9.35
C ALA A 116 -13.56 3.67 9.36
N VAL A 117 -12.79 4.03 8.32
CA VAL A 117 -11.95 5.23 8.30
C VAL A 117 -12.31 6.18 7.16
N ILE A 118 -12.36 5.69 5.90
CA ILE A 118 -12.58 6.56 4.74
C ILE A 118 -13.99 7.12 4.71
N VAL A 119 -15.00 6.28 4.89
CA VAL A 119 -16.41 6.69 4.89
C VAL A 119 -16.68 7.81 5.89
N PRO A 120 -16.29 7.70 7.17
CA PRO A 120 -16.52 8.81 8.11
C PRO A 120 -15.58 10.01 7.88
N SER A 121 -14.32 9.79 7.49
CA SER A 121 -13.35 10.89 7.40
C SER A 121 -13.46 11.69 6.08
N VAL A 122 -13.75 11.04 4.96
CA VAL A 122 -13.81 11.66 3.62
C VAL A 122 -15.24 12.02 3.25
N TRP A 123 -16.16 11.06 3.37
CA TRP A 123 -17.55 11.21 2.92
C TRP A 123 -18.47 11.78 4.00
N LYS A 124 -18.00 11.87 5.26
CA LYS A 124 -18.79 12.38 6.42
C LYS A 124 -20.07 11.59 6.66
N LEU A 125 -20.05 10.31 6.34
CA LEU A 125 -21.14 9.37 6.61
C LEU A 125 -20.86 8.58 7.88
N ALA A 126 -21.88 7.98 8.47
CA ALA A 126 -21.74 7.16 9.66
C ALA A 126 -20.94 5.89 9.37
N ARG A 127 -20.16 5.44 10.35
CA ARG A 127 -19.50 4.13 10.34
C ARG A 127 -20.58 3.05 10.53
N ASP A 128 -20.50 1.99 9.72
CA ASP A 128 -21.40 0.84 9.78
C ASP A 128 -20.70 -0.32 10.52
N ASP A 129 -20.87 -0.34 11.85
CA ASP A 129 -20.22 -1.34 12.71
C ASP A 129 -20.80 -2.75 12.51
N ASP A 130 -22.07 -2.89 12.11
CA ASP A 130 -22.68 -4.18 11.83
C ASP A 130 -22.13 -4.79 10.54
N ALA A 131 -21.95 -3.99 9.50
CA ALA A 131 -21.30 -4.44 8.27
C ALA A 131 -19.84 -4.82 8.52
N ILE A 132 -19.09 -4.02 9.30
CA ILE A 132 -17.72 -4.33 9.68
C ILE A 132 -17.64 -5.65 10.45
N ALA A 133 -18.48 -5.84 11.47
CA ALA A 133 -18.52 -7.07 12.27
C ALA A 133 -18.83 -8.31 11.41
N ARG A 134 -19.72 -8.17 10.43
CA ARG A 134 -20.03 -9.25 9.47
C ARG A 134 -18.82 -9.62 8.63
N VAL A 135 -18.10 -8.65 8.06
CA VAL A 135 -16.89 -8.90 7.26
C VAL A 135 -15.80 -9.58 8.10
N VAL A 136 -15.59 -9.13 9.34
CA VAL A 136 -14.63 -9.75 10.27
C VAL A 136 -14.98 -11.21 10.55
N ARG A 137 -16.26 -11.53 10.70
CA ARG A 137 -16.71 -12.89 11.01
C ARG A 137 -16.73 -13.82 9.79
N GLU A 138 -17.12 -13.31 8.62
CA GLU A 138 -17.48 -14.16 7.46
C GLU A 138 -16.42 -14.14 6.36
N GLU A 139 -15.64 -13.07 6.20
CA GLU A 139 -14.75 -12.91 5.05
C GLU A 139 -13.26 -12.87 5.43
N LEU A 140 -12.92 -12.23 6.55
CA LEU A 140 -11.55 -12.16 7.02
C LEU A 140 -10.94 -13.56 7.27
N PRO A 141 -11.65 -14.56 7.87
CA PRO A 141 -11.06 -15.88 8.09
C PRO A 141 -10.54 -16.54 6.81
N ALA A 142 -11.28 -16.50 5.71
CA ALA A 142 -10.86 -17.12 4.46
C ALA A 142 -9.56 -16.51 3.88
N VAL A 143 -9.34 -15.21 4.08
CA VAL A 143 -8.09 -14.54 3.71
C VAL A 143 -6.95 -15.03 4.59
N MET A 144 -7.18 -15.02 5.89
CA MET A 144 -6.16 -15.40 6.88
C MET A 144 -5.79 -16.87 6.81
N ASP A 145 -6.78 -17.77 6.59
CA ASP A 145 -6.55 -19.21 6.43
C ASP A 145 -5.61 -19.48 5.25
N TYR A 146 -5.83 -18.83 4.11
CA TYR A 146 -4.92 -18.98 2.98
C TYR A 146 -3.51 -18.49 3.31
N LEU A 147 -3.38 -17.30 3.92
CA LEU A 147 -2.07 -16.76 4.31
C LEU A 147 -1.37 -17.69 5.31
N GLU A 148 -2.09 -18.29 6.25
CA GLU A 148 -1.54 -19.22 7.24
C GLU A 148 -0.95 -20.49 6.60
N THR A 149 -1.49 -20.92 5.42
CA THR A 149 -0.94 -22.05 4.67
C THR A 149 0.38 -21.75 3.99
N ILE A 150 0.61 -20.48 3.57
CA ILE A 150 1.79 -20.07 2.83
C ILE A 150 2.83 -19.31 3.68
N ALA A 151 2.44 -18.89 4.88
CA ALA A 151 3.32 -18.16 5.78
C ALA A 151 4.55 -19.00 6.16
N PRO A 152 5.78 -18.49 5.95
CA PRO A 152 6.99 -19.23 6.30
C PRO A 152 7.16 -19.29 7.84
N PRO A 153 7.70 -20.40 8.36
CA PRO A 153 7.92 -20.56 9.79
C PRO A 153 8.93 -19.53 10.34
N ASP A 154 9.89 -19.14 9.50
CA ASP A 154 10.90 -18.11 9.75
C ASP A 154 11.25 -17.36 8.46
N GLY A 155 12.02 -16.27 8.55
CA GLY A 155 12.46 -15.49 7.40
C GLY A 155 11.31 -14.96 6.52
N PHE A 156 11.47 -15.08 5.20
CA PHE A 156 10.56 -14.59 4.17
C PHE A 156 10.17 -15.73 3.22
N VAL A 157 9.07 -15.56 2.47
CA VAL A 157 8.48 -16.62 1.64
C VAL A 157 9.48 -17.27 0.67
N PHE A 158 10.41 -16.49 0.15
CA PHE A 158 11.46 -16.96 -0.77
C PHE A 158 12.86 -16.94 -0.15
N GLY A 159 12.97 -16.98 1.18
CA GLY A 159 14.23 -16.94 1.93
C GLY A 159 14.75 -15.52 2.16
N ALA A 160 14.84 -14.70 1.13
CA ALA A 160 15.11 -13.26 1.22
C ALA A 160 13.82 -12.45 1.07
N LEU A 161 13.83 -11.20 1.57
CA LEU A 161 12.71 -10.27 1.40
C LEU A 161 12.37 -10.14 -0.09
N ALA A 162 11.10 -10.40 -0.41
CA ALA A 162 10.56 -10.31 -1.76
C ALA A 162 9.36 -9.36 -1.82
N VAL A 163 8.98 -8.95 -3.03
CA VAL A 163 7.80 -8.11 -3.26
C VAL A 163 6.54 -8.74 -2.66
N ALA A 164 6.43 -10.07 -2.68
CA ALA A 164 5.32 -10.82 -2.09
C ALA A 164 5.15 -10.56 -0.59
N ASP A 165 6.27 -10.54 0.17
CA ASP A 165 6.25 -10.24 1.61
C ASP A 165 5.76 -8.80 1.84
N VAL A 166 6.29 -7.86 1.06
CA VAL A 166 5.92 -6.44 1.14
C VAL A 166 4.45 -6.25 0.81
N ALA A 167 3.97 -6.85 -0.30
CA ALA A 167 2.58 -6.72 -0.76
C ALA A 167 1.58 -7.21 0.30
N VAL A 168 1.87 -8.31 0.97
CA VAL A 168 1.02 -8.80 2.06
C VAL A 168 1.09 -7.85 3.27
N ALA A 169 2.29 -7.54 3.76
CA ALA A 169 2.46 -6.83 5.04
C ALA A 169 1.89 -5.41 5.03
N VAL A 170 1.98 -4.67 3.91
CA VAL A 170 1.47 -3.28 3.84
C VAL A 170 -0.03 -3.17 4.09
N HIS A 171 -0.81 -4.23 3.87
CA HIS A 171 -2.26 -4.22 4.11
C HIS A 171 -2.62 -4.37 5.59
N PHE A 172 -1.78 -5.05 6.38
CA PHE A 172 -2.06 -5.30 7.80
C PHE A 172 -2.05 -4.03 8.66
N ALA A 173 -1.23 -3.04 8.31
CA ALA A 173 -1.27 -1.75 8.97
C ALA A 173 -2.65 -1.09 8.84
N ASN A 174 -3.26 -1.13 7.65
CA ASN A 174 -4.61 -0.60 7.42
C ASN A 174 -5.68 -1.39 8.19
N LEU A 175 -5.56 -2.72 8.28
CA LEU A 175 -6.46 -3.54 9.09
C LEU A 175 -6.42 -3.11 10.57
N ARG A 176 -5.22 -2.86 11.13
CA ARG A 176 -5.08 -2.36 12.50
C ARG A 176 -5.69 -0.97 12.68
N TRP A 177 -5.43 -0.05 11.75
CA TRP A 177 -5.99 1.32 11.81
C TRP A 177 -7.52 1.35 11.65
N ALA A 178 -8.12 0.36 11.01
CA ALA A 178 -9.57 0.22 10.92
C ALA A 178 -10.23 -0.04 12.29
N SER A 179 -9.46 -0.50 13.29
CA SER A 179 -9.95 -0.76 14.67
C SER A 179 -11.25 -1.57 14.67
N THR A 180 -11.21 -2.70 13.98
CA THR A 180 -12.38 -3.56 13.75
C THR A 180 -12.66 -4.54 14.90
N GLY A 181 -11.71 -4.65 15.85
CA GLY A 181 -11.76 -5.67 16.91
C GLY A 181 -11.47 -7.09 16.43
N ALA A 182 -10.92 -7.25 15.20
CA ALA A 182 -10.55 -8.57 14.69
C ALA A 182 -9.47 -9.22 15.56
N ASP A 183 -9.74 -10.41 16.05
CA ASP A 183 -8.76 -11.24 16.75
C ASP A 183 -8.01 -12.11 15.72
N LEU A 184 -6.70 -11.95 15.64
CA LEU A 184 -5.84 -12.68 14.69
C LEU A 184 -5.06 -13.81 15.37
N ALA A 185 -5.32 -14.15 16.62
CA ALA A 185 -4.59 -15.17 17.38
C ALA A 185 -4.67 -16.58 16.76
N ALA A 186 -5.71 -16.85 15.97
CA ALA A 186 -5.87 -18.12 15.28
C ALA A 186 -4.86 -18.35 14.13
N TRP A 187 -4.12 -17.28 13.69
CA TRP A 187 -3.20 -17.31 12.56
C TRP A 187 -1.78 -16.88 12.96
N PRO A 188 -1.12 -17.64 13.85
CA PRO A 188 0.15 -17.23 14.44
C PRO A 188 1.31 -17.14 13.44
N LYS A 189 1.36 -18.00 12.40
CA LYS A 189 2.43 -17.95 11.39
C LYS A 189 2.30 -16.69 10.53
N THR A 190 1.09 -16.37 10.09
CA THR A 190 0.80 -15.15 9.34
C THR A 190 1.17 -13.92 10.16
N CYS A 191 0.75 -13.85 11.42
CA CYS A 191 1.08 -12.75 12.31
C CYS A 191 2.60 -12.59 12.50
N ALA A 192 3.32 -13.71 12.71
CA ALA A 192 4.77 -13.70 12.85
C ALA A 192 5.48 -13.27 11.56
N TRP A 193 5.04 -13.76 10.39
CA TRP A 193 5.57 -13.36 9.09
C TRP A 193 5.38 -11.87 8.83
N VAL A 194 4.14 -11.36 9.02
CA VAL A 194 3.84 -9.94 8.85
C VAL A 194 4.67 -9.09 9.80
N ALA A 195 4.76 -9.47 11.08
CA ALA A 195 5.57 -8.74 12.07
C ALA A 195 7.05 -8.66 11.67
N ARG A 196 7.64 -9.76 11.18
CA ARG A 196 9.04 -9.77 10.66
C ARG A 196 9.19 -8.85 9.46
N THR A 197 8.22 -8.86 8.54
CA THR A 197 8.27 -8.02 7.35
C THR A 197 8.14 -6.54 7.73
N GLU A 198 7.21 -6.20 8.61
CA GLU A 198 7.03 -4.82 9.08
C GLU A 198 8.21 -4.30 9.92
N ALA A 199 8.99 -5.20 10.55
CA ALA A 199 10.19 -4.85 11.27
C ALA A 199 11.40 -4.49 10.36
N VAL A 200 11.31 -4.75 9.06
CA VAL A 200 12.32 -4.27 8.10
C VAL A 200 12.36 -2.73 8.18
N PRO A 201 13.54 -2.10 8.37
CA PRO A 201 13.65 -0.68 8.69
C PRO A 201 12.89 0.25 7.74
N VAL A 202 12.91 -0.06 6.43
CA VAL A 202 12.16 0.69 5.41
C VAL A 202 10.66 0.63 5.68
N LEU A 203 10.11 -0.56 5.92
CA LEU A 203 8.68 -0.75 6.15
C LEU A 203 8.23 -0.16 7.48
N ALA A 204 9.03 -0.34 8.54
CA ALA A 204 8.75 0.28 9.84
C ALA A 204 8.65 1.81 9.72
N ARG A 205 9.62 2.45 9.02
CA ARG A 205 9.62 3.90 8.76
C ARG A 205 8.39 4.34 7.97
N LEU A 206 8.04 3.62 6.91
CA LEU A 206 6.90 3.97 6.06
C LEU A 206 5.55 3.76 6.76
N ASN A 207 5.42 2.71 7.58
CA ASN A 207 4.23 2.50 8.41
C ASN A 207 4.07 3.62 9.45
N GLN A 208 5.16 4.07 10.09
CA GLN A 208 5.13 5.20 11.01
C GLN A 208 4.72 6.51 10.33
N LEU A 209 5.27 6.79 9.13
CA LEU A 209 4.85 7.94 8.32
C LEU A 209 3.36 7.88 7.98
N ALA A 210 2.88 6.72 7.56
CA ALA A 210 1.48 6.53 7.17
C ALA A 210 0.53 6.71 8.37
N GLU A 211 0.85 6.13 9.51
CA GLU A 211 0.10 6.27 10.75
C GLU A 211 0.01 7.73 11.20
N ARG A 212 1.13 8.43 11.23
CA ARG A 212 1.16 9.86 11.55
C ARG A 212 0.39 10.70 10.54
N SER A 213 0.39 10.30 9.25
CA SER A 213 -0.37 10.99 8.20
C SER A 213 -1.89 10.90 8.39
N LEU A 214 -2.40 9.88 9.08
CA LEU A 214 -3.83 9.75 9.40
C LEU A 214 -4.31 10.82 10.38
N THR A 215 -3.48 11.19 11.35
CA THR A 215 -3.83 12.11 12.44
C THR A 215 -3.31 13.53 12.23
N THR A 216 -2.31 13.72 11.35
CA THR A 216 -1.70 15.04 11.08
C THR A 216 -2.62 15.89 10.21
N ARG A 217 -2.85 17.14 10.62
CA ARG A 217 -3.63 18.12 9.84
C ARG A 217 -2.98 18.36 8.47
N ARG A 218 -3.81 18.59 7.45
CA ARG A 218 -3.32 18.80 6.07
C ARG A 218 -2.24 19.88 5.96
N THR A 219 -2.37 20.97 6.71
CA THR A 219 -1.41 22.09 6.73
C THR A 219 -0.07 21.74 7.37
N GLU A 220 -0.02 20.72 8.22
CA GLU A 220 1.18 20.28 8.95
C GLU A 220 1.90 19.11 8.23
N ARG A 221 1.25 18.48 7.26
CA ARG A 221 1.81 17.33 6.51
C ARG A 221 3.13 17.65 5.80
N PRO A 222 3.36 18.85 5.21
CA PRO A 222 4.66 19.16 4.63
C PRO A 222 5.82 19.03 5.61
N ALA A 223 5.65 19.47 6.86
CA ALA A 223 6.65 19.31 7.91
C ALA A 223 6.84 17.83 8.28
N LEU A 224 5.77 17.06 8.34
CA LEU A 224 5.85 15.62 8.57
C LEU A 224 6.66 14.91 7.47
N TYR A 225 6.40 15.19 6.19
CA TYR A 225 7.16 14.56 5.10
C TYR A 225 8.63 14.97 5.12
N ALA A 226 8.93 16.25 5.45
CA ALA A 226 10.31 16.73 5.59
C ALA A 226 11.05 16.02 6.74
N GLU A 227 10.40 15.76 7.87
CA GLU A 227 10.95 14.98 8.98
C GLU A 227 11.37 13.56 8.55
N PHE A 228 10.60 12.95 7.64
CA PHE A 228 10.91 11.66 7.05
C PHE A 228 11.86 11.72 5.86
N GLY A 229 12.40 12.89 5.51
CA GLY A 229 13.32 13.08 4.40
C GLY A 229 12.68 12.88 3.03
N ILE A 230 11.35 13.03 2.90
CA ILE A 230 10.61 12.81 1.66
C ILE A 230 10.18 14.18 1.10
N PRO A 231 10.79 14.63 -0.03
CA PRO A 231 10.39 15.88 -0.66
C PRO A 231 8.98 15.77 -1.27
N LEU A 232 8.28 16.90 -1.25
CA LEU A 232 6.99 17.01 -1.92
C LEU A 232 7.17 17.45 -3.38
N ALA A 233 6.24 17.02 -4.24
CA ALA A 233 6.14 17.53 -5.61
C ALA A 233 5.83 19.03 -5.60
N ALA A 234 6.42 19.76 -6.55
CA ALA A 234 6.25 21.21 -6.65
C ALA A 234 4.80 21.61 -6.98
N ALA A 235 4.09 20.78 -7.74
CA ALA A 235 2.68 20.94 -8.07
C ALA A 235 1.92 19.70 -7.61
N SER A 236 0.70 19.90 -7.10
CA SER A 236 -0.16 18.81 -6.67
C SER A 236 -1.30 18.60 -7.67
N LEU A 237 -1.60 17.34 -7.93
CA LEU A 237 -2.75 16.90 -8.71
C LEU A 237 -4.04 16.79 -7.87
N ALA A 238 -4.05 17.33 -6.66
CA ALA A 238 -5.24 17.43 -5.85
C ALA A 238 -6.27 18.38 -6.50
N GLY A 239 -7.49 17.88 -6.69
CA GLY A 239 -8.65 18.68 -7.06
C GLY A 239 -9.30 19.36 -5.85
N LYS A 240 -10.27 20.25 -6.12
CA LYS A 240 -11.05 20.93 -5.08
C LYS A 240 -12.17 20.05 -4.53
N GLU A 241 -12.70 19.14 -5.35
CA GLU A 241 -13.86 18.30 -5.05
C GLU A 241 -13.48 16.83 -4.95
N PHE A 242 -14.19 16.10 -4.06
CA PHE A 242 -14.08 14.66 -3.99
C PHE A 242 -14.91 14.00 -5.09
N ARG A 243 -14.32 13.00 -5.75
CA ARG A 243 -14.97 12.23 -6.82
C ARG A 243 -14.87 10.74 -6.52
N LYS A 244 -15.97 10.02 -6.64
CA LYS A 244 -15.91 8.55 -6.63
C LYS A 244 -15.20 8.05 -7.88
N GLY A 245 -14.30 7.11 -7.72
CA GLY A 245 -13.68 6.39 -8.84
C GLY A 245 -14.60 5.27 -9.36
N PRO A 246 -14.28 4.67 -10.52
CA PRO A 246 -15.10 3.59 -11.11
C PRO A 246 -15.22 2.34 -10.23
N LEU A 247 -14.37 2.21 -9.21
CA LEU A 247 -14.36 1.09 -8.24
C LEU A 247 -14.65 1.54 -6.80
N SER A 248 -15.10 2.80 -6.61
CA SER A 248 -15.57 3.27 -5.31
C SER A 248 -17.03 2.86 -5.17
N VAL A 249 -17.28 1.83 -4.41
CA VAL A 249 -18.63 1.36 -4.02
C VAL A 249 -19.25 2.34 -3.03
#